data_16409eb896da3c49d4a98388acd65ad2
#
_entry.id   16409eb896da3c49d4a98388acd65ad2
#
_cell.length_a   1.000
_cell.length_b   1.000
_cell.length_c   1.000
_cell.angle_alpha   90.00
_cell.angle_beta   90.00
_cell.angle_gamma   90.00
#
_symmetry.space_group_name_H-M   'P 1'
#
loop_
_entity.id
_entity.type
_entity.pdbx_description
1 polymer ?
#
loop_
_entity_poly.entity_id
_entity_poly.type
_entity_poly.pdbx_seq_one_letter_code
_entity_poly.pdbx_strand_id
1 'polypeptide(L)'
;MIFELIEILLWFIAVTFCFLSSILFFLEYKKRTGFSRFFFRGVCIFTLTYAISRLIENIRRYFIGTYNDIFEAWIRGEQITGTNLLFRVLYIIISWIGIILLYYNIERYIFTNNKYIITFFSIIEAILSILNYLYFNSICFWLHVFIFIIPAYFISILFFHAARNAQTKYVRNGCILTAIGVILFTSAVIIDLPEYAYVNHIFGINYIEVFNRIIAPILIISGLLFCIIGLKTHFQEKQPV
;
A
#
# COMPACT_ATOMS: atom_id res chain seq x y z
N MET A 1 21.47 10.22 14.96
CA MET A 1 21.09 9.48 16.19
C MET A 1 19.67 9.77 16.66
N ILE A 2 19.27 11.01 17.08
CA ILE A 2 17.89 11.30 17.54
C ILE A 2 16.86 11.09 16.42
N PHE A 3 17.10 11.60 15.23
CA PHE A 3 16.20 11.45 14.08
C PHE A 3 16.02 9.98 13.66
N GLU A 4 17.08 9.19 13.66
CA GLU A 4 17.02 7.77 13.36
C GLU A 4 16.18 6.99 14.38
N LEU A 5 16.33 7.33 15.67
CA LEU A 5 15.52 6.73 16.73
C LEU A 5 14.03 7.05 16.55
N ILE A 6 13.70 8.30 16.22
CA ILE A 6 12.33 8.74 15.95
C ILE A 6 11.78 7.99 14.73
N GLU A 7 12.54 7.88 13.66
CA GLU A 7 12.17 7.14 12.45
C GLU A 7 11.84 5.67 12.77
N ILE A 8 12.77 4.98 13.44
CA ILE A 8 12.60 3.58 13.82
C ILE A 8 11.32 3.41 14.66
N LEU A 9 11.12 4.28 15.66
CA LEU A 9 9.95 4.23 16.53
C LEU A 9 8.64 4.42 15.74
N LEU A 10 8.59 5.41 14.86
CA LEU A 10 7.43 5.69 14.01
C LEU A 10 7.09 4.51 13.10
N TRP A 11 8.09 3.87 12.50
CA TRP A 11 7.88 2.68 11.66
C TRP A 11 7.39 1.48 12.46
N PHE A 12 7.90 1.25 13.67
CA PHE A 12 7.37 0.20 14.54
C PHE A 12 5.93 0.47 14.98
N ILE A 13 5.59 1.72 15.28
CA ILE A 13 4.21 2.12 15.57
C ILE A 13 3.31 1.88 14.34
N ALA A 14 3.74 2.27 13.14
CA ALA A 14 2.98 2.07 11.91
C ALA A 14 2.74 0.58 11.62
N VAL A 15 3.76 -0.27 11.74
CA VAL A 15 3.63 -1.72 11.58
C VAL A 15 2.66 -2.31 12.60
N THR A 16 2.79 -1.94 13.87
CA THR A 16 1.87 -2.38 14.94
C THR A 16 0.45 -1.95 14.63
N PHE A 17 0.26 -0.72 14.16
CA PHE A 17 -1.05 -0.21 13.79
C PHE A 17 -1.66 -0.94 12.58
N CYS A 18 -0.84 -1.37 11.61
CA CYS A 18 -1.28 -2.23 10.51
C CYS A 18 -1.76 -3.61 11.02
N PHE A 19 -1.04 -4.23 11.96
CA PHE A 19 -1.49 -5.48 12.58
C PHE A 19 -2.80 -5.33 13.34
N LEU A 20 -2.95 -4.28 14.16
CA LEU A 20 -4.18 -3.99 14.88
C LEU A 20 -5.35 -3.72 13.92
N SER A 21 -5.10 -2.97 12.83
CA SER A 21 -6.09 -2.72 11.77
C SER A 21 -6.54 -4.02 11.11
N SER A 22 -5.62 -4.94 10.84
CA SER A 22 -5.94 -6.27 10.29
C SER A 22 -6.87 -7.05 11.22
N ILE A 23 -6.61 -7.06 12.52
CA ILE A 23 -7.48 -7.70 13.51
C ILE A 23 -8.88 -7.06 13.52
N LEU A 24 -8.96 -5.72 13.49
CA LEU A 24 -10.24 -5.01 13.44
C LEU A 24 -11.04 -5.37 12.18
N PHE A 25 -10.39 -5.41 11.01
CA PHE A 25 -11.03 -5.80 9.76
C PHE A 25 -11.44 -7.28 9.75
N PHE A 26 -10.70 -8.16 10.40
CA PHE A 26 -11.07 -9.56 10.58
C PHE A 26 -12.33 -9.70 11.46
N LEU A 27 -12.43 -8.94 12.54
CA LEU A 27 -13.62 -8.92 13.39
C LEU A 27 -14.85 -8.40 12.63
N GLU A 28 -14.68 -7.36 11.81
CA GLU A 28 -15.75 -6.88 10.94
C GLU A 28 -16.12 -7.91 9.85
N TYR A 29 -15.15 -8.59 9.24
CA TYR A 29 -15.39 -9.69 8.29
C TYR A 29 -16.31 -10.77 8.87
N LYS A 30 -16.09 -11.16 10.15
CA LYS A 30 -16.91 -12.18 10.81
C LYS A 30 -18.37 -11.77 11.01
N LYS A 31 -18.62 -10.46 11.17
CA LYS A 31 -19.96 -9.90 11.43
C LYS A 31 -20.76 -9.63 10.15
N ARG A 32 -20.13 -9.63 8.98
CA ARG A 32 -20.72 -9.19 7.72
C ARG A 32 -21.13 -10.36 6.83
N THR A 33 -22.04 -10.08 5.89
CA THR A 33 -22.50 -11.01 4.84
C THR A 33 -22.36 -10.35 3.47
N GLY A 34 -22.50 -11.12 2.41
CA GLY A 34 -22.48 -10.62 1.04
C GLY A 34 -21.18 -9.89 0.66
N PHE A 35 -21.28 -8.84 -0.15
CA PHE A 35 -20.13 -8.07 -0.66
C PHE A 35 -19.25 -7.50 0.46
N SER A 36 -19.84 -6.94 1.50
CA SER A 36 -19.09 -6.34 2.60
C SER A 36 -18.18 -7.36 3.30
N ARG A 37 -18.62 -8.62 3.43
CA ARG A 37 -17.80 -9.70 3.99
C ARG A 37 -16.52 -9.92 3.18
N PHE A 38 -16.63 -10.03 1.87
CA PHE A 38 -15.47 -10.26 1.00
C PHE A 38 -14.54 -9.05 0.91
N PHE A 39 -15.12 -7.85 0.91
CA PHE A 39 -14.36 -6.63 0.97
C PHE A 39 -13.51 -6.56 2.26
N PHE A 40 -14.12 -6.76 3.43
CA PHE A 40 -13.39 -6.76 4.70
C PHE A 40 -12.34 -7.88 4.78
N ARG A 41 -12.61 -9.05 4.18
CA ARG A 41 -11.61 -10.11 4.03
C ARG A 41 -10.42 -9.64 3.21
N GLY A 42 -10.64 -9.01 2.08
CA GLY A 42 -9.58 -8.47 1.22
C GLY A 42 -8.73 -7.42 1.95
N VAL A 43 -9.38 -6.46 2.62
CA VAL A 43 -8.67 -5.42 3.38
C VAL A 43 -7.89 -6.00 4.58
N CYS A 44 -8.46 -7.00 5.27
CA CYS A 44 -7.77 -7.70 6.36
C CYS A 44 -6.49 -8.39 5.86
N ILE A 45 -6.56 -9.14 4.77
CA ILE A 45 -5.40 -9.83 4.18
C ILE A 45 -4.37 -8.79 3.73
N PHE A 46 -4.80 -7.73 3.04
CA PHE A 46 -3.92 -6.66 2.58
C PHE A 46 -3.17 -5.99 3.74
N THR A 47 -3.87 -5.58 4.79
CA THR A 47 -3.23 -4.91 5.94
C THR A 47 -2.29 -5.83 6.70
N LEU A 48 -2.60 -7.14 6.79
CA LEU A 48 -1.73 -8.15 7.39
C LEU A 48 -0.46 -8.36 6.56
N THR A 49 -0.60 -8.59 5.27
CA THR A 49 0.56 -8.81 4.38
C THR A 49 1.43 -7.56 4.29
N TYR A 50 0.81 -6.38 4.28
CA TYR A 50 1.54 -5.12 4.31
C TYR A 50 2.33 -4.96 5.63
N ALA A 51 1.74 -5.28 6.79
CA ALA A 51 2.45 -5.24 8.06
C ALA A 51 3.67 -6.18 8.08
N ILE A 52 3.50 -7.42 7.57
CA ILE A 52 4.60 -8.40 7.48
C ILE A 52 5.68 -7.91 6.53
N SER A 53 5.30 -7.43 5.35
CA SER A 53 6.26 -6.92 4.37
C SER A 53 7.04 -5.73 4.92
N ARG A 54 6.38 -4.80 5.62
CA ARG A 54 7.05 -3.65 6.27
C ARG A 54 7.97 -4.07 7.39
N LEU A 55 7.62 -5.09 8.16
CA LEU A 55 8.52 -5.63 9.17
C LEU A 55 9.81 -6.18 8.52
N ILE A 56 9.68 -6.93 7.42
CA ILE A 56 10.81 -7.44 6.64
C ILE A 56 11.69 -6.30 6.12
N GLU A 57 11.08 -5.25 5.56
CA GLU A 57 11.82 -4.08 5.06
C GLU A 57 12.51 -3.31 6.19
N ASN A 58 11.89 -3.18 7.36
CA ASN A 58 12.50 -2.55 8.52
C ASN A 58 13.70 -3.35 9.03
N ILE A 59 13.60 -4.70 9.05
CA ILE A 59 14.73 -5.56 9.38
C ILE A 59 15.88 -5.34 8.39
N ARG A 60 15.58 -5.28 7.09
CA ARG A 60 16.57 -5.00 6.07
C ARG A 60 17.26 -3.65 6.30
N ARG A 61 16.48 -2.58 6.48
CA ARG A 61 16.98 -1.20 6.60
C ARG A 61 17.84 -0.96 7.83
N TYR A 62 17.45 -1.54 8.96
CA TYR A 62 18.08 -1.20 10.25
C TYR A 62 19.09 -2.24 10.75
N PHE A 63 19.07 -3.47 10.22
CA PHE A 63 19.93 -4.54 10.72
C PHE A 63 20.81 -5.20 9.66
N ILE A 64 20.49 -5.06 8.36
CA ILE A 64 21.22 -5.76 7.29
C ILE A 64 21.93 -4.79 6.36
N GLY A 65 21.24 -3.75 5.93
CA GLY A 65 21.73 -2.76 4.98
C GLY A 65 21.60 -1.34 5.49
N THR A 66 21.71 -0.37 4.58
CA THR A 66 21.36 1.01 4.83
C THR A 66 20.06 1.37 4.13
N TYR A 67 19.47 2.49 4.50
CA TYR A 67 18.24 2.96 3.89
C TYR A 67 18.38 3.18 2.37
N ASN A 68 19.50 3.75 1.94
CA ASN A 68 19.72 4.21 0.58
C ASN A 68 20.39 3.20 -0.34
N ASP A 69 20.76 2.01 0.15
CA ASP A 69 21.52 1.02 -0.62
C ASP A 69 20.98 0.81 -2.03
N ILE A 70 19.65 0.73 -2.16
CA ILE A 70 18.98 0.47 -3.44
C ILE A 70 19.06 1.68 -4.35
N PHE A 71 18.71 2.85 -3.85
CA PHE A 71 18.75 4.10 -4.60
C PHE A 71 20.17 4.45 -5.05
N GLU A 72 21.16 4.34 -4.14
CA GLU A 72 22.55 4.59 -4.47
C GLU A 72 23.12 3.58 -5.48
N ALA A 73 22.75 2.30 -5.37
CA ALA A 73 23.14 1.30 -6.34
C ALA A 73 22.61 1.64 -7.75
N TRP A 74 21.36 2.05 -7.85
CA TRP A 74 20.78 2.44 -9.14
C TRP A 74 21.45 3.68 -9.74
N ILE A 75 21.79 4.70 -8.93
CA ILE A 75 22.54 5.87 -9.43
C ILE A 75 23.92 5.47 -9.96
N ARG A 76 24.58 4.50 -9.33
CA ARG A 76 25.88 4.01 -9.76
C ARG A 76 25.79 2.97 -10.89
N GLY A 77 24.58 2.58 -11.31
CA GLY A 77 24.38 1.52 -12.28
C GLY A 77 24.76 0.12 -11.76
N GLU A 78 24.79 -0.05 -10.43
CA GLU A 78 25.13 -1.30 -9.76
C GLU A 78 23.88 -2.13 -9.48
N GLN A 79 24.05 -3.46 -9.49
CA GLN A 79 22.98 -4.38 -9.10
C GLN A 79 23.02 -4.65 -7.59
N ILE A 80 21.85 -4.72 -6.98
CA ILE A 80 21.72 -5.15 -5.59
C ILE A 80 21.92 -6.66 -5.54
N THR A 81 22.69 -7.13 -4.58
CA THR A 81 23.04 -8.57 -4.47
C THR A 81 22.89 -9.07 -3.03
N GLY A 82 23.01 -10.40 -2.87
CA GLY A 82 23.08 -11.06 -1.57
C GLY A 82 21.82 -10.95 -0.73
N THR A 83 22.00 -10.87 0.58
CA THR A 83 20.92 -10.85 1.58
C THR A 83 20.03 -9.63 1.42
N ASN A 84 20.59 -8.49 1.03
CA ASN A 84 19.84 -7.25 0.82
C ASN A 84 18.80 -7.41 -0.29
N LEU A 85 19.17 -8.01 -1.43
CA LEU A 85 18.26 -8.34 -2.52
C LEU A 85 17.17 -9.33 -2.07
N LEU A 86 17.54 -10.38 -1.32
CA LEU A 86 16.60 -11.39 -0.85
C LEU A 86 15.48 -10.75 0.00
N PHE A 87 15.83 -9.94 0.98
CA PHE A 87 14.85 -9.27 1.83
C PHE A 87 13.95 -8.31 1.04
N ARG A 88 14.54 -7.60 0.05
CA ARG A 88 13.75 -6.71 -0.81
C ARG A 88 12.76 -7.46 -1.69
N VAL A 89 13.17 -8.57 -2.30
CA VAL A 89 12.28 -9.41 -3.11
C VAL A 89 11.17 -10.01 -2.25
N LEU A 90 11.47 -10.49 -1.04
CA LEU A 90 10.46 -10.97 -0.10
C LEU A 90 9.45 -9.88 0.28
N TYR A 91 9.93 -8.68 0.57
CA TYR A 91 9.06 -7.53 0.83
C TYR A 91 8.08 -7.29 -0.33
N ILE A 92 8.59 -7.27 -1.56
CA ILE A 92 7.79 -7.03 -2.77
C ILE A 92 6.75 -8.14 -2.96
N ILE A 93 7.16 -9.40 -2.92
CA ILE A 93 6.26 -10.55 -3.11
C ILE A 93 5.10 -10.51 -2.09
N ILE A 94 5.41 -10.34 -0.81
CA ILE A 94 4.40 -10.34 0.25
C ILE A 94 3.44 -9.14 0.10
N SER A 95 3.96 -7.96 -0.23
CA SER A 95 3.14 -6.77 -0.49
C SER A 95 2.16 -6.99 -1.64
N TRP A 96 2.65 -7.52 -2.77
CA TRP A 96 1.83 -7.75 -3.96
C TRP A 96 0.81 -8.87 -3.78
N ILE A 97 1.12 -9.92 -3.04
CA ILE A 97 0.12 -10.95 -2.66
C ILE A 97 -1.09 -10.29 -1.98
N GLY A 98 -0.85 -9.38 -1.04
CA GLY A 98 -1.92 -8.65 -0.37
C GLY A 98 -2.77 -7.80 -1.32
N ILE A 99 -2.12 -7.05 -2.21
CA ILE A 99 -2.78 -6.20 -3.20
C ILE A 99 -3.60 -7.03 -4.19
N ILE A 100 -3.02 -8.09 -4.75
CA ILE A 100 -3.70 -8.99 -5.70
C ILE A 100 -4.93 -9.63 -5.06
N LEU A 101 -4.82 -10.13 -3.83
CA LEU A 101 -5.94 -10.74 -3.13
C LEU A 101 -7.02 -9.71 -2.76
N LEU A 102 -6.64 -8.46 -2.45
CA LEU A 102 -7.59 -7.39 -2.22
C LEU A 102 -8.41 -7.11 -3.48
N TYR A 103 -7.75 -6.89 -4.62
CA TYR A 103 -8.43 -6.61 -5.89
C TYR A 103 -9.26 -7.79 -6.38
N TYR A 104 -8.75 -9.01 -6.30
CA TYR A 104 -9.50 -10.21 -6.62
C TYR A 104 -10.82 -10.29 -5.83
N ASN A 105 -10.79 -10.02 -4.52
CA ASN A 105 -11.99 -10.01 -3.70
C ASN A 105 -12.96 -8.89 -4.08
N ILE A 106 -12.47 -7.71 -4.47
CA ILE A 106 -13.29 -6.57 -4.89
C ILE A 106 -13.91 -6.84 -6.26
N GLU A 107 -13.10 -7.21 -7.25
CA GLU A 107 -13.55 -7.38 -8.65
C GLU A 107 -14.54 -8.53 -8.81
N ARG A 108 -14.37 -9.60 -8.06
CA ARG A 108 -15.30 -10.74 -8.06
C ARG A 108 -16.76 -10.34 -7.81
N TYR A 109 -16.99 -9.23 -7.08
CA TYR A 109 -18.32 -8.78 -6.71
C TYR A 109 -18.81 -7.54 -7.44
N ILE A 110 -17.91 -6.70 -7.91
CA ILE A 110 -18.26 -5.45 -8.60
C ILE A 110 -18.55 -5.72 -10.08
N PHE A 111 -17.75 -6.58 -10.71
CA PHE A 111 -17.86 -6.85 -12.15
C PHE A 111 -18.60 -8.18 -12.40
N THR A 112 -19.87 -8.09 -12.81
CA THR A 112 -20.75 -9.23 -13.10
C THR A 112 -20.21 -10.16 -14.20
N ASN A 113 -19.28 -9.71 -15.03
CA ASN A 113 -18.72 -10.45 -16.17
C ASN A 113 -17.33 -11.05 -15.88
N ASN A 114 -16.96 -11.31 -14.63
CA ASN A 114 -15.67 -11.89 -14.22
C ASN A 114 -14.44 -11.20 -14.85
N LYS A 115 -14.50 -9.90 -15.03
CA LYS A 115 -13.38 -9.13 -15.58
C LYS A 115 -12.43 -8.75 -14.44
N TYR A 116 -11.40 -9.55 -14.23
CA TYR A 116 -10.34 -9.32 -13.26
C TYR A 116 -9.24 -8.40 -13.83
N ILE A 117 -9.64 -7.21 -14.30
CA ILE A 117 -8.74 -6.29 -15.02
C ILE A 117 -7.69 -5.71 -14.07
N ILE A 118 -8.10 -5.22 -12.92
CA ILE A 118 -7.17 -4.60 -11.95
C ILE A 118 -6.29 -5.66 -11.28
N THR A 119 -6.87 -6.83 -10.98
CA THR A 119 -6.10 -7.99 -10.51
C THR A 119 -5.02 -8.38 -11.51
N PHE A 120 -5.34 -8.39 -12.81
CA PHE A 120 -4.38 -8.69 -13.88
C PHE A 120 -3.26 -7.63 -13.95
N PHE A 121 -3.61 -6.34 -13.92
CA PHE A 121 -2.61 -5.26 -13.84
C PHE A 121 -1.74 -5.38 -12.59
N SER A 122 -2.31 -5.75 -11.45
CA SER A 122 -1.56 -5.96 -10.21
C SER A 122 -0.57 -7.13 -10.30
N ILE A 123 -0.91 -8.18 -11.05
CA ILE A 123 0.00 -9.32 -11.30
C ILE A 123 1.15 -8.88 -12.21
N ILE A 124 0.86 -8.17 -13.31
CA ILE A 124 1.89 -7.63 -14.20
C ILE A 124 2.84 -6.74 -13.40
N GLU A 125 2.28 -5.86 -12.58
CA GLU A 125 3.03 -4.93 -11.77
C GLU A 125 3.93 -5.64 -10.74
N ALA A 126 3.45 -6.70 -10.11
CA ALA A 126 4.26 -7.54 -9.23
C ALA A 126 5.49 -8.13 -9.96
N ILE A 127 5.29 -8.61 -11.18
CA ILE A 127 6.36 -9.15 -12.02
C ILE A 127 7.36 -8.04 -12.39
N LEU A 128 6.87 -6.88 -12.85
CA LEU A 128 7.72 -5.75 -13.23
C LEU A 128 8.52 -5.23 -12.02
N SER A 129 7.91 -5.13 -10.85
CA SER A 129 8.59 -4.76 -9.60
C SER A 129 9.77 -5.71 -9.31
N ILE A 130 9.54 -7.03 -9.36
CA ILE A 130 10.59 -8.02 -9.11
C ILE A 130 11.69 -7.92 -10.16
N LEU A 131 11.34 -7.84 -11.45
CA LEU A 131 12.30 -7.72 -12.53
C LEU A 131 13.13 -6.45 -12.42
N ASN A 132 12.55 -5.33 -12.00
CA ASN A 132 13.25 -4.07 -11.80
C ASN A 132 14.36 -4.18 -10.73
N TYR A 133 14.14 -5.00 -9.68
CA TYR A 133 15.16 -5.21 -8.65
C TYR A 133 16.19 -6.27 -9.02
N LEU A 134 15.81 -7.29 -9.80
CA LEU A 134 16.74 -8.31 -10.28
C LEU A 134 17.62 -7.81 -11.42
N TYR A 135 17.03 -7.06 -12.33
CA TYR A 135 17.67 -6.57 -13.55
C TYR A 135 17.26 -5.13 -13.79
N PHE A 136 17.94 -4.17 -13.12
CA PHE A 136 17.63 -2.77 -13.34
C PHE A 136 17.75 -2.41 -14.81
N ASN A 137 16.59 -2.11 -15.42
CA ASN A 137 16.47 -1.69 -16.80
C ASN A 137 15.55 -0.48 -16.87
N SER A 138 16.01 0.57 -17.54
CA SER A 138 15.27 1.84 -17.66
C SER A 138 13.85 1.65 -18.22
N ILE A 139 13.66 0.76 -19.19
CA ILE A 139 12.33 0.49 -19.77
C ILE A 139 11.42 -0.18 -18.73
N CYS A 140 11.90 -1.23 -18.06
CA CYS A 140 11.14 -1.92 -17.01
C CYS A 140 10.81 -0.97 -15.85
N PHE A 141 11.73 -0.08 -15.49
CA PHE A 141 11.53 0.94 -14.46
C PHE A 141 10.36 1.87 -14.80
N TRP A 142 10.37 2.48 -15.99
CA TRP A 142 9.29 3.40 -16.38
C TRP A 142 7.95 2.69 -16.57
N LEU A 143 7.94 1.47 -17.12
CA LEU A 143 6.71 0.67 -17.21
C LEU A 143 6.14 0.39 -15.80
N HIS A 144 6.99 0.00 -14.84
CA HIS A 144 6.62 -0.18 -13.46
C HIS A 144 6.00 1.10 -12.88
N VAL A 145 6.65 2.25 -12.99
CA VAL A 145 6.15 3.52 -12.47
C VAL A 145 4.79 3.91 -13.05
N PHE A 146 4.58 3.73 -14.35
CA PHE A 146 3.31 4.08 -14.99
C PHE A 146 2.18 3.11 -14.69
N ILE A 147 2.44 1.81 -14.70
CA ILE A 147 1.41 0.79 -14.46
C ILE A 147 0.99 0.79 -12.99
N PHE A 148 1.91 1.07 -12.07
CA PHE A 148 1.63 1.13 -10.61
C PHE A 148 0.52 2.13 -10.26
N ILE A 149 0.39 3.23 -10.98
CA ILE A 149 -0.63 4.26 -10.72
C ILE A 149 -2.05 3.68 -10.80
N ILE A 150 -2.29 2.72 -11.70
CA ILE A 150 -3.62 2.13 -11.92
C ILE A 150 -4.11 1.40 -10.66
N PRO A 151 -3.43 0.36 -10.16
CA PRO A 151 -3.86 -0.31 -8.93
C PRO A 151 -3.75 0.59 -7.70
N ALA A 152 -2.77 1.50 -7.65
CA ALA A 152 -2.54 2.35 -6.49
C ALA A 152 -3.74 3.22 -6.11
N TYR A 153 -4.43 3.80 -7.08
CA TYR A 153 -5.54 4.74 -6.82
C TYR A 153 -6.94 4.20 -7.16
N PHE A 154 -7.04 2.98 -7.69
CA PHE A 154 -8.32 2.41 -8.12
C PHE A 154 -9.36 2.36 -6.99
N ILE A 155 -8.97 1.96 -5.79
CA ILE A 155 -9.89 1.89 -4.65
C ILE A 155 -10.40 3.28 -4.27
N SER A 156 -9.55 4.31 -4.30
CA SER A 156 -9.97 5.68 -4.02
C SER A 156 -11.01 6.16 -5.04
N ILE A 157 -10.81 5.88 -6.32
CA ILE A 157 -11.75 6.20 -7.38
C ILE A 157 -13.08 5.51 -7.16
N LEU A 158 -13.09 4.21 -6.80
CA LEU A 158 -14.31 3.48 -6.49
C LEU A 158 -15.08 4.10 -5.33
N PHE A 159 -14.40 4.49 -4.25
CA PHE A 159 -15.06 5.11 -3.11
C PHE A 159 -15.57 6.53 -3.41
N PHE A 160 -14.87 7.32 -4.23
CA PHE A 160 -15.40 8.60 -4.69
C PHE A 160 -16.62 8.42 -5.59
N HIS A 161 -16.61 7.42 -6.49
CA HIS A 161 -17.78 7.09 -7.29
C HIS A 161 -18.97 6.64 -6.41
N ALA A 162 -18.72 5.79 -5.42
CA ALA A 162 -19.72 5.38 -4.45
C ALA A 162 -20.27 6.56 -3.64
N ALA A 163 -19.41 7.50 -3.23
CA ALA A 163 -19.83 8.72 -2.53
C ALA A 163 -20.74 9.60 -3.37
N ARG A 164 -20.47 9.72 -4.69
CA ARG A 164 -21.31 10.49 -5.62
C ARG A 164 -22.71 9.91 -5.76
N ASN A 165 -22.83 8.58 -5.69
CA ASN A 165 -24.10 7.84 -5.85
C ASN A 165 -24.78 7.51 -4.49
N ALA A 166 -24.22 7.96 -3.38
CA ALA A 166 -24.76 7.66 -2.05
C ALA A 166 -26.07 8.41 -1.76
N GLN A 167 -27.07 7.67 -1.33
CA GLN A 167 -28.41 8.21 -1.03
C GLN A 167 -28.43 9.04 0.28
N THR A 168 -27.58 8.70 1.25
CA THR A 168 -27.53 9.39 2.54
C THR A 168 -26.21 10.13 2.73
N LYS A 169 -26.27 11.26 3.47
CA LYS A 169 -25.09 12.05 3.82
C LYS A 169 -24.07 11.22 4.60
N TYR A 170 -24.57 10.30 5.42
CA TYR A 170 -23.75 9.45 6.27
C TYR A 170 -22.88 8.48 5.43
N VAL A 171 -23.50 7.73 4.53
CA VAL A 171 -22.80 6.82 3.59
C VAL A 171 -21.83 7.60 2.71
N ARG A 172 -22.24 8.77 2.19
CA ARG A 172 -21.38 9.63 1.39
C ARG A 172 -20.11 10.03 2.13
N ASN A 173 -20.24 10.50 3.38
CA ASN A 173 -19.10 10.92 4.19
C ASN A 173 -18.18 9.72 4.50
N GLY A 174 -18.74 8.53 4.78
CA GLY A 174 -17.96 7.31 4.97
C GLY A 174 -17.12 6.94 3.75
N CYS A 175 -17.72 7.02 2.56
CA CYS A 175 -16.99 6.77 1.30
C CYS A 175 -15.89 7.78 1.06
N ILE A 176 -16.16 9.08 1.30
CA ILE A 176 -15.13 10.14 1.14
C ILE A 176 -13.97 9.92 2.10
N LEU A 177 -14.24 9.63 3.38
CA LEU A 177 -13.21 9.35 4.37
C LEU A 177 -12.36 8.15 3.96
N THR A 178 -12.99 7.08 3.48
CA THR A 178 -12.26 5.90 3.00
C THR A 178 -11.39 6.25 1.80
N ALA A 179 -11.90 7.00 0.83
CA ALA A 179 -11.14 7.43 -0.35
C ALA A 179 -9.90 8.26 0.05
N ILE A 180 -10.08 9.23 0.94
CA ILE A 180 -8.98 10.05 1.48
C ILE A 180 -7.97 9.16 2.21
N GLY A 181 -8.44 8.24 3.04
CA GLY A 181 -7.59 7.29 3.77
C GLY A 181 -6.71 6.46 2.84
N VAL A 182 -7.29 5.94 1.75
CA VAL A 182 -6.54 5.20 0.73
C VAL A 182 -5.51 6.08 0.02
N ILE A 183 -5.86 7.33 -0.32
CA ILE A 183 -4.91 8.28 -0.94
C ILE A 183 -3.73 8.53 0.00
N LEU A 184 -3.98 8.83 1.27
CA LEU A 184 -2.92 9.07 2.25
C LEU A 184 -2.00 7.85 2.39
N PHE A 185 -2.59 6.66 2.52
CA PHE A 185 -1.85 5.40 2.62
C PHE A 185 -0.99 5.14 1.38
N THR A 186 -1.57 5.27 0.19
CA THR A 186 -0.88 5.05 -1.09
C THR A 186 0.24 6.07 -1.30
N SER A 187 -0.02 7.35 -1.01
CA SER A 187 1.01 8.40 -1.10
C SER A 187 2.18 8.12 -0.16
N ALA A 188 1.89 7.62 1.06
CA ALA A 188 2.93 7.21 2.00
C ALA A 188 3.82 6.09 1.45
N VAL A 189 3.18 5.08 0.83
CA VAL A 189 3.92 3.97 0.19
C VAL A 189 4.80 4.50 -0.93
N ILE A 190 4.28 5.37 -1.80
CA ILE A 190 5.03 5.96 -2.92
C ILE A 190 6.23 6.75 -2.43
N ILE A 191 6.05 7.63 -1.44
CA ILE A 191 7.12 8.49 -0.89
C ILE A 191 8.24 7.66 -0.29
N ASP A 192 7.94 6.48 0.25
CA ASP A 192 8.92 5.60 0.88
C ASP A 192 9.59 4.63 -0.12
N LEU A 193 9.18 4.60 -1.38
CA LEU A 193 9.80 3.75 -2.39
C LEU A 193 11.12 4.35 -2.90
N PRO A 194 12.18 3.55 -3.12
CA PRO A 194 13.42 4.01 -3.74
C PRO A 194 13.20 4.50 -5.18
N GLU A 195 12.18 4.02 -5.86
CA GLU A 195 11.71 4.51 -7.17
C GLU A 195 11.37 6.01 -7.13
N TYR A 196 10.70 6.45 -6.08
CA TYR A 196 10.37 7.87 -5.89
C TYR A 196 11.63 8.72 -5.71
N ALA A 197 12.59 8.24 -4.93
CA ALA A 197 13.87 8.90 -4.75
C ALA A 197 14.64 9.00 -6.08
N TYR A 198 14.65 7.92 -6.87
CA TYR A 198 15.32 7.87 -8.16
C TYR A 198 14.68 8.80 -9.20
N VAL A 199 13.34 8.85 -9.27
CA VAL A 199 12.62 9.79 -10.14
C VAL A 199 12.95 11.23 -9.78
N ASN A 200 12.93 11.60 -8.49
CA ASN A 200 13.30 12.94 -8.04
C ASN A 200 14.73 13.29 -8.41
N HIS A 201 15.67 12.35 -8.31
CA HIS A 201 17.05 12.56 -8.72
C HIS A 201 17.17 12.85 -10.22
N ILE A 202 16.46 12.10 -11.09
CA ILE A 202 16.46 12.33 -12.55
C ILE A 202 15.94 13.72 -12.89
N PHE A 203 14.89 14.19 -12.21
CA PHE A 203 14.30 15.51 -12.47
C PHE A 203 15.01 16.66 -11.73
N GLY A 204 16.13 16.39 -11.05
CA GLY A 204 16.88 17.40 -10.30
C GLY A 204 16.10 18.00 -9.11
N ILE A 205 15.09 17.31 -8.60
CA ILE A 205 14.30 17.74 -7.45
C ILE A 205 15.07 17.39 -6.19
N ASN A 206 15.26 18.38 -5.30
CA ASN A 206 15.90 18.14 -4.01
C ASN A 206 15.06 17.15 -3.18
N TYR A 207 15.58 15.95 -3.01
CA TYR A 207 14.97 14.90 -2.23
C TYR A 207 15.30 15.09 -0.74
N ILE A 208 14.28 15.42 0.06
CA ILE A 208 14.44 15.58 1.50
C ILE A 208 14.16 14.22 2.16
N GLU A 209 15.15 13.35 2.13
CA GLU A 209 15.08 11.98 2.61
C GLU A 209 14.57 11.86 4.05
N VAL A 210 15.16 12.63 4.97
CA VAL A 210 14.78 12.62 6.40
C VAL A 210 13.30 12.95 6.59
N PHE A 211 12.78 13.91 5.83
CA PHE A 211 11.38 14.29 5.88
C PHE A 211 10.46 13.17 5.42
N ASN A 212 10.80 12.50 4.30
CA ASN A 212 10.01 11.42 3.76
C ASN A 212 9.98 10.19 4.69
N ARG A 213 11.09 9.88 5.35
CA ARG A 213 11.20 8.79 6.31
C ARG A 213 10.30 8.96 7.55
N ILE A 214 10.06 10.20 7.96
CA ILE A 214 9.20 10.52 9.10
C ILE A 214 7.73 10.65 8.66
N ILE A 215 7.48 11.26 7.51
CA ILE A 215 6.12 11.50 7.03
C ILE A 215 5.44 10.22 6.58
N ALA A 216 6.14 9.31 5.91
CA ALA A 216 5.53 8.08 5.40
C ALA A 216 4.81 7.26 6.49
N PRO A 217 5.41 6.92 7.64
CA PRO A 217 4.70 6.19 8.69
C PRO A 217 3.52 6.96 9.29
N ILE A 218 3.61 8.29 9.39
CA ILE A 218 2.51 9.14 9.87
C ILE A 218 1.32 9.08 8.90
N LEU A 219 1.59 9.17 7.59
CA LEU A 219 0.55 9.06 6.56
C LEU A 219 -0.07 7.66 6.51
N ILE A 220 0.69 6.60 6.75
CA ILE A 220 0.17 5.23 6.86
C ILE A 220 -0.83 5.12 8.00
N ILE A 221 -0.46 5.58 9.20
CA ILE A 221 -1.31 5.55 10.37
C ILE A 221 -2.58 6.38 10.13
N SER A 222 -2.43 7.61 9.64
CA SER A 222 -3.55 8.50 9.34
C SER A 222 -4.46 7.91 8.27
N GLY A 223 -3.90 7.37 7.19
CA GLY A 223 -4.65 6.72 6.11
C GLY A 223 -5.48 5.54 6.61
N LEU A 224 -4.89 4.67 7.43
CA LEU A 224 -5.62 3.55 8.03
C LEU A 224 -6.72 4.00 9.01
N LEU A 225 -6.48 5.06 9.81
CA LEU A 225 -7.52 5.62 10.67
C LEU A 225 -8.71 6.13 9.87
N PHE A 226 -8.47 6.90 8.81
CA PHE A 226 -9.54 7.36 7.91
C PHE A 226 -10.27 6.18 7.25
N CYS A 227 -9.56 5.14 6.81
CA CYS A 227 -10.18 3.93 6.28
C CYS A 227 -11.06 3.21 7.32
N ILE A 228 -10.58 3.03 8.55
CA ILE A 228 -11.35 2.36 9.61
C ILE A 228 -12.62 3.15 9.92
N ILE A 229 -12.52 4.46 10.12
CA ILE A 229 -13.67 5.33 10.42
C ILE A 229 -14.63 5.33 9.23
N GLY A 230 -14.13 5.55 8.02
CA GLY A 230 -14.93 5.62 6.82
C GLY A 230 -15.67 4.32 6.51
N LEU A 231 -15.01 3.18 6.60
CA LEU A 231 -15.63 1.88 6.37
C LEU A 231 -16.66 1.51 7.44
N LYS A 232 -16.40 1.81 8.71
CA LYS A 232 -17.40 1.64 9.78
C LYS A 232 -18.64 2.49 9.48
N THR A 233 -18.44 3.74 9.13
CA THR A 233 -19.52 4.68 8.81
C THR A 233 -20.31 4.21 7.59
N HIS A 234 -19.67 3.81 6.51
CA HIS A 234 -20.31 3.35 5.29
C HIS A 234 -21.17 2.09 5.48
N PHE A 235 -20.71 1.13 6.29
CA PHE A 235 -21.37 -0.16 6.42
C PHE A 235 -22.30 -0.29 7.64
N GLN A 236 -22.38 0.68 8.53
CA GLN A 236 -23.30 0.64 9.69
C GLN A 236 -24.78 0.76 9.31
N GLU A 237 -25.10 1.45 8.21
CA GLU A 237 -26.48 1.74 7.80
C GLU A 237 -27.26 0.53 7.25
N LYS A 238 -26.60 -0.60 7.02
CA LYS A 238 -27.21 -1.81 6.42
C LYS A 238 -27.57 -2.92 7.42
N GLN A 239 -27.61 -2.64 8.71
CA GLN A 239 -28.21 -3.55 9.68
C GLN A 239 -29.66 -3.11 9.91
N PRO A 240 -30.67 -3.79 9.32
CA PRO A 240 -32.04 -3.65 9.81
C PRO A 240 -32.05 -4.15 11.24
N VAL A 241 -32.61 -3.37 12.13
CA VAL A 241 -32.98 -3.72 13.50
C VAL A 241 -33.97 -4.89 13.45
#